data_3d0cd705f91afb202f2cb018c37b97b3
#
_entry.id   3d0cd705f91afb202f2cb018c37b97b3
#
_cell.length_a   1.000
_cell.length_b   1.000
_cell.length_c   1.000
_cell.angle_alpha   90.00
_cell.angle_beta   90.00
_cell.angle_gamma   90.00
#
_symmetry.space_group_name_H-M   'P 1'
#
loop_
_entity.id
_entity.type
_entity.pdbx_description
1 polymer ?
#
loop_
_entity_poly.entity_id
_entity_poly.type
_entity_poly.pdbx_seq_one_letter_code
_entity_poly.pdbx_strand_id
1 'polypeptide(L)'
;MNILAALIFFTRLPFWKIREVPAECFKHVVPYWSLAGWLTGGVMAGTLWLAGQLLPISLAWIIAIITRLLITGCLHEDGLADFFDGFGGGSTRERTLTIMKDSHIGSYGVIGLVFYFLLLLQLRNLPLNFLCILVFCGDCWSKFCASQIINYLPYARKEEDSKAKVVYNRMSRTERLTAFACGVLPFVLFLPFRMWPALLFPVLTFVFLYRLMKHRLQGYTGDCCGATFLLCELSFYMGSVVLAYIYAIYNIDFLMEYTSMPLSIH
;
A
#
# COMPACT_ATOMS: atom_id res chain seq x y z
N MET A 1 -12.13 7.28 -18.34
CA MET A 1 -10.73 7.30 -18.79
C MET A 1 -9.74 7.30 -17.63
N ASN A 2 -9.92 8.14 -16.60
CA ASN A 2 -9.00 8.22 -15.43
C ASN A 2 -8.85 6.91 -14.66
N ILE A 3 -9.92 6.11 -14.52
CA ILE A 3 -9.84 4.77 -13.91
C ILE A 3 -8.92 3.86 -14.71
N LEU A 4 -9.07 3.85 -16.05
CA LEU A 4 -8.22 3.03 -16.93
C LEU A 4 -6.76 3.50 -16.85
N ALA A 5 -6.54 4.83 -16.82
CA ALA A 5 -5.21 5.41 -16.60
C ALA A 5 -4.59 4.93 -15.26
N ALA A 6 -5.39 4.90 -14.18
CA ALA A 6 -4.93 4.42 -12.89
C ALA A 6 -4.55 2.93 -12.91
N LEU A 7 -5.36 2.08 -13.55
CA LEU A 7 -5.04 0.66 -13.71
C LEU A 7 -3.77 0.44 -14.54
N ILE A 8 -3.58 1.20 -15.62
CA ILE A 8 -2.35 1.17 -16.44
C ILE A 8 -1.15 1.62 -15.61
N PHE A 9 -1.30 2.68 -14.82
CA PHE A 9 -0.20 3.28 -14.07
C PHE A 9 0.25 2.41 -12.88
N PHE A 10 -0.72 1.88 -12.12
CA PHE A 10 -0.43 1.15 -10.88
C PHE A 10 -0.26 -0.36 -11.07
N THR A 11 -0.44 -0.88 -12.28
CA THR A 11 -0.27 -2.31 -12.57
C THR A 11 0.51 -2.55 -13.86
N ARG A 12 1.09 -3.74 -13.99
CA ARG A 12 1.70 -4.26 -15.22
C ARG A 12 0.73 -5.04 -16.10
N LEU A 13 -0.55 -5.08 -15.71
CA LEU A 13 -1.58 -5.77 -16.48
C LEU A 13 -1.86 -5.00 -17.78
N PRO A 14 -2.16 -5.68 -18.90
CA PRO A 14 -2.17 -5.09 -20.22
C PRO A 14 -3.42 -4.25 -20.52
N PHE A 15 -3.84 -3.41 -19.58
CA PHE A 15 -4.97 -2.51 -19.72
C PHE A 15 -4.80 -1.48 -20.85
N TRP A 16 -3.55 -1.17 -21.23
CA TRP A 16 -3.25 -0.31 -22.41
C TRP A 16 -3.74 -0.89 -23.73
N LYS A 17 -3.99 -2.22 -23.80
CA LYS A 17 -4.56 -2.87 -24.99
C LYS A 17 -6.06 -2.64 -25.15
N ILE A 18 -6.77 -2.22 -24.10
CA ILE A 18 -8.23 -2.00 -24.13
C ILE A 18 -8.54 -0.75 -24.94
N ARG A 19 -7.83 0.34 -24.67
CA ARG A 19 -8.04 1.63 -25.29
C ARG A 19 -6.85 2.55 -25.05
N GLU A 20 -6.52 3.39 -26.03
CA GLU A 20 -5.58 4.50 -25.85
C GLU A 20 -6.10 5.52 -24.81
N VAL A 21 -5.24 5.93 -23.89
CA VAL A 21 -5.58 6.82 -22.80
C VAL A 21 -4.81 8.13 -22.98
N PRO A 22 -5.48 9.30 -23.06
CA PRO A 22 -4.83 10.60 -23.16
C PRO A 22 -3.87 10.84 -21.99
N ALA A 23 -2.72 11.48 -22.28
CA ALA A 23 -1.69 11.77 -21.27
C ALA A 23 -2.23 12.57 -20.07
N GLU A 24 -3.19 13.47 -20.30
CA GLU A 24 -3.82 14.28 -19.25
C GLU A 24 -4.52 13.43 -18.17
N CYS A 25 -5.07 12.25 -18.54
CA CYS A 25 -5.71 11.35 -17.59
C CYS A 25 -4.73 10.81 -16.52
N PHE A 26 -3.43 10.75 -16.84
CA PHE A 26 -2.41 10.29 -15.89
C PHE A 26 -2.14 11.29 -14.77
N LYS A 27 -2.49 12.57 -14.91
CA LYS A 27 -2.45 13.55 -13.82
C LYS A 27 -3.52 13.31 -12.76
N HIS A 28 -4.53 12.48 -13.07
CA HIS A 28 -5.68 12.16 -12.24
C HIS A 28 -5.73 10.69 -11.81
N VAL A 29 -4.60 9.97 -11.78
CA VAL A 29 -4.58 8.54 -11.41
C VAL A 29 -4.69 8.33 -9.91
N VAL A 30 -4.10 9.21 -9.10
CA VAL A 30 -4.01 9.08 -7.63
C VAL A 30 -5.38 9.03 -6.94
N PRO A 31 -6.42 9.77 -7.35
CA PRO A 31 -7.78 9.63 -6.82
C PRO A 31 -8.36 8.21 -6.93
N TYR A 32 -7.94 7.46 -7.93
CA TYR A 32 -8.41 6.10 -8.21
C TYR A 32 -7.45 5.01 -7.69
N TRP A 33 -6.46 5.39 -6.90
CA TRP A 33 -5.48 4.44 -6.36
C TRP A 33 -6.12 3.43 -5.40
N SER A 34 -7.04 3.87 -4.53
CA SER A 34 -7.82 2.96 -3.67
C SER A 34 -8.65 1.97 -4.49
N LEU A 35 -9.21 2.40 -5.64
CA LEU A 35 -9.93 1.51 -6.54
C LEU A 35 -8.98 0.50 -7.21
N ALA A 36 -7.77 0.92 -7.62
CA ALA A 36 -6.74 -0.02 -8.06
C ALA A 36 -6.37 -1.03 -6.96
N GLY A 37 -6.50 -0.64 -5.68
CA GLY A 37 -6.35 -1.52 -4.53
C GLY A 37 -7.35 -2.68 -4.50
N TRP A 38 -8.57 -2.50 -4.99
CA TRP A 38 -9.53 -3.59 -5.14
C TRP A 38 -8.99 -4.70 -6.06
N LEU A 39 -8.29 -4.32 -7.12
CA LEU A 39 -7.66 -5.26 -8.01
C LEU A 39 -6.40 -5.88 -7.39
N THR A 40 -5.45 -5.07 -6.94
CA THR A 40 -4.15 -5.55 -6.44
C THR A 40 -4.30 -6.33 -5.13
N GLY A 41 -5.05 -5.79 -4.16
CA GLY A 41 -5.37 -6.46 -2.91
C GLY A 41 -6.27 -7.68 -3.12
N GLY A 42 -7.27 -7.59 -4.03
CA GLY A 42 -8.14 -8.71 -4.37
C GLY A 42 -7.39 -9.88 -5.01
N VAL A 43 -6.48 -9.61 -5.95
CA VAL A 43 -5.64 -10.66 -6.55
C VAL A 43 -4.68 -11.25 -5.52
N MET A 44 -4.07 -10.42 -4.68
CA MET A 44 -3.19 -10.91 -3.60
C MET A 44 -3.96 -11.80 -2.61
N ALA A 45 -5.12 -11.36 -2.15
CA ALA A 45 -5.98 -12.14 -1.24
C ALA A 45 -6.50 -13.43 -1.88
N GLY A 46 -6.93 -13.36 -3.16
CA GLY A 46 -7.38 -14.53 -3.92
C GLY A 46 -6.25 -15.55 -4.14
N THR A 47 -5.04 -15.09 -4.46
CA THR A 47 -3.86 -15.96 -4.58
C THR A 47 -3.52 -16.61 -3.24
N LEU A 48 -3.55 -15.84 -2.15
CA LEU A 48 -3.33 -16.35 -0.80
C LEU A 48 -4.34 -17.43 -0.44
N TRP A 49 -5.61 -17.16 -0.70
CA TRP A 49 -6.68 -18.13 -0.40
C TRP A 49 -6.54 -19.40 -1.21
N LEU A 50 -6.34 -19.31 -2.52
CA LEU A 50 -6.18 -20.48 -3.40
C LEU A 50 -4.93 -21.29 -3.05
N ALA A 51 -3.79 -20.64 -2.88
CA ALA A 51 -2.55 -21.32 -2.51
C ALA A 51 -2.64 -21.94 -1.11
N GLY A 52 -3.33 -21.28 -0.17
CA GLY A 52 -3.53 -21.77 1.20
C GLY A 52 -4.41 -23.00 1.30
N GLN A 53 -5.17 -23.36 0.24
CA GLN A 53 -5.88 -24.65 0.19
C GLN A 53 -4.95 -25.83 -0.10
N LEU A 54 -3.79 -25.59 -0.71
CA LEU A 54 -2.90 -26.62 -1.23
C LEU A 54 -1.54 -26.65 -0.52
N LEU A 55 -1.15 -25.54 0.09
CA LEU A 55 0.21 -25.33 0.60
C LEU A 55 0.16 -24.84 2.06
N PRO A 56 1.24 -25.03 2.83
CA PRO A 56 1.40 -24.39 4.12
C PRO A 56 1.24 -22.85 4.00
N ILE A 57 0.56 -22.24 4.97
CA ILE A 57 0.24 -20.80 4.96
C ILE A 57 1.46 -19.90 4.76
N SER A 58 2.63 -20.32 5.29
CA SER A 58 3.88 -19.58 5.10
C SER A 58 4.32 -19.51 3.64
N LEU A 59 4.16 -20.60 2.88
CA LEU A 59 4.49 -20.64 1.45
C LEU A 59 3.41 -19.92 0.64
N ALA A 60 2.12 -20.14 0.94
CA ALA A 60 1.01 -19.45 0.30
C ALA A 60 1.13 -17.92 0.44
N TRP A 61 1.56 -17.45 1.62
CA TRP A 61 1.79 -16.03 1.89
C TRP A 61 2.93 -15.45 1.04
N ILE A 62 4.05 -16.15 0.92
CA ILE A 62 5.16 -15.73 0.04
C ILE A 62 4.70 -15.65 -1.41
N ILE A 63 3.95 -16.64 -1.90
CA ILE A 63 3.39 -16.65 -3.27
C ILE A 63 2.45 -15.45 -3.48
N ALA A 64 1.61 -15.13 -2.52
CA ALA A 64 0.72 -13.96 -2.60
C ALA A 64 1.50 -12.65 -2.67
N ILE A 65 2.56 -12.48 -1.86
CA ILE A 65 3.47 -11.33 -1.92
C ILE A 65 4.11 -11.23 -3.31
N ILE A 66 4.68 -12.32 -3.82
CA ILE A 66 5.30 -12.35 -5.16
C ILE A 66 4.29 -11.97 -6.23
N THR A 67 3.06 -12.48 -6.15
CA THR A 67 1.99 -12.14 -7.11
C THR A 67 1.71 -10.63 -7.12
N ARG A 68 1.63 -9.99 -5.94
CA ARG A 68 1.47 -8.54 -5.85
C ARG A 68 2.66 -7.80 -6.49
N LEU A 69 3.90 -8.20 -6.16
CA LEU A 69 5.10 -7.61 -6.73
C LEU A 69 5.12 -7.68 -8.26
N LEU A 70 4.74 -8.82 -8.83
CA LEU A 70 4.66 -9.00 -10.29
C LEU A 70 3.58 -8.11 -10.91
N ILE A 71 2.40 -8.02 -10.30
CA ILE A 71 1.28 -7.22 -10.84
C ILE A 71 1.59 -5.73 -10.78
N THR A 72 2.21 -5.25 -9.70
CA THR A 72 2.59 -3.84 -9.55
C THR A 72 3.93 -3.50 -10.20
N GLY A 73 4.72 -4.51 -10.56
CA GLY A 73 6.07 -4.36 -11.10
C GLY A 73 7.03 -3.74 -10.11
N CYS A 74 6.87 -4.05 -8.81
CA CYS A 74 7.66 -3.52 -7.69
C CYS A 74 7.68 -1.98 -7.60
N LEU A 75 6.71 -1.29 -8.20
CA LEU A 75 6.65 0.18 -8.28
C LEU A 75 6.75 0.85 -6.91
N HIS A 76 6.08 0.27 -5.93
CA HIS A 76 6.00 0.86 -4.58
C HIS A 76 7.23 0.51 -3.74
N GLU A 77 7.74 -0.71 -3.91
CA GLU A 77 8.93 -1.22 -3.22
C GLU A 77 10.20 -0.48 -3.67
N ASP A 78 10.30 -0.15 -4.96
CA ASP A 78 11.34 0.73 -5.51
C ASP A 78 11.27 2.11 -4.83
N GLY A 79 10.08 2.71 -4.79
CA GLY A 79 9.87 3.98 -4.09
C GLY A 79 10.17 3.93 -2.59
N LEU A 80 9.93 2.79 -1.94
CA LEU A 80 10.27 2.59 -0.52
C LEU A 80 11.79 2.57 -0.32
N ALA A 81 12.52 1.88 -1.19
CA ALA A 81 13.99 1.84 -1.15
C ALA A 81 14.58 3.24 -1.35
N ASP A 82 14.15 3.96 -2.39
CA ASP A 82 14.59 5.32 -2.68
C ASP A 82 14.27 6.29 -1.53
N PHE A 83 13.10 6.12 -0.90
CA PHE A 83 12.71 6.91 0.26
C PHE A 83 13.67 6.66 1.44
N PHE A 84 13.97 5.42 1.78
CA PHE A 84 14.90 5.11 2.86
C PHE A 84 16.31 5.62 2.55
N ASP A 85 16.80 5.44 1.32
CA ASP A 85 18.12 5.95 0.92
C ASP A 85 18.17 7.47 0.97
N GLY A 86 17.17 8.14 0.44
CA GLY A 86 17.09 9.59 0.44
C GLY A 86 17.01 10.20 1.84
N PHE A 87 16.12 9.68 2.69
CA PHE A 87 15.93 10.21 4.04
C PHE A 87 17.00 9.76 5.03
N GLY A 88 17.63 8.58 4.80
CA GLY A 88 18.73 8.08 5.60
C GLY A 88 20.07 8.74 5.26
N GLY A 89 20.37 8.93 3.97
CA GLY A 89 21.66 9.45 3.50
C GLY A 89 21.70 10.95 3.18
N GLY A 90 20.52 11.59 3.01
CA GLY A 90 20.44 13.02 2.65
C GLY A 90 20.45 13.92 3.89
N SER A 91 21.39 14.85 3.98
CA SER A 91 21.46 15.88 5.02
C SER A 91 20.70 17.16 4.68
N THR A 92 20.55 17.46 3.38
CA THR A 92 19.81 18.61 2.86
C THR A 92 18.69 18.15 1.94
N ARG A 93 17.73 19.04 1.64
CA ARG A 93 16.64 18.78 0.69
C ARG A 93 17.18 18.35 -0.67
N GLU A 94 18.14 19.10 -1.20
CA GLU A 94 18.75 18.85 -2.51
C GLU A 94 19.46 17.50 -2.54
N ARG A 95 20.24 17.19 -1.51
CA ARG A 95 20.94 15.91 -1.39
C ARG A 95 19.97 14.74 -1.29
N THR A 96 18.90 14.87 -0.49
CA THR A 96 17.83 13.86 -0.40
C THR A 96 17.20 13.60 -1.76
N LEU A 97 16.82 14.66 -2.51
CA LEU A 97 16.23 14.52 -3.84
C LEU A 97 17.22 13.93 -4.86
N THR A 98 18.52 14.24 -4.77
CA THR A 98 19.55 13.65 -5.63
C THR A 98 19.68 12.16 -5.38
N ILE A 99 19.76 11.72 -4.11
CA ILE A 99 19.84 10.29 -3.76
C ILE A 99 18.60 9.55 -4.26
N MET A 100 17.39 10.06 -4.02
CA MET A 100 16.15 9.45 -4.50
C MET A 100 16.03 9.37 -6.03
N LYS A 101 16.83 10.13 -6.79
CA LYS A 101 16.85 10.09 -8.26
C LYS A 101 17.88 9.09 -8.80
N ASP A 102 18.84 8.69 -7.97
CA ASP A 102 19.86 7.71 -8.33
C ASP A 102 19.21 6.33 -8.50
N SER A 103 19.56 5.64 -9.58
CA SER A 103 19.06 4.28 -9.83
C SER A 103 19.79 3.19 -9.03
N HIS A 104 20.86 3.54 -8.31
CA HIS A 104 21.59 2.61 -7.46
C HIS A 104 20.97 2.55 -6.08
N ILE A 105 20.68 1.33 -5.62
CA ILE A 105 20.18 1.11 -4.27
C ILE A 105 21.33 1.30 -3.25
N GLY A 106 21.07 2.05 -2.20
CA GLY A 106 21.99 2.23 -1.09
C GLY A 106 21.71 1.29 0.08
N SER A 107 22.56 1.36 1.10
CA SER A 107 22.44 0.50 2.29
C SER A 107 21.17 0.76 3.09
N TYR A 108 20.68 1.98 3.17
CA TYR A 108 19.43 2.30 3.86
C TYR A 108 18.23 1.68 3.16
N GLY A 109 18.18 1.73 1.82
CA GLY A 109 17.14 1.10 1.02
C GLY A 109 17.12 -0.41 1.19
N VAL A 110 18.28 -1.06 1.12
CA VAL A 110 18.41 -2.51 1.35
C VAL A 110 17.92 -2.89 2.75
N ILE A 111 18.42 -2.21 3.79
CA ILE A 111 18.03 -2.49 5.17
C ILE A 111 16.52 -2.26 5.35
N GLY A 112 15.99 -1.16 4.81
CA GLY A 112 14.57 -0.83 4.88
C GLY A 112 13.68 -1.88 4.25
N LEU A 113 14.01 -2.36 3.03
CA LEU A 113 13.30 -3.44 2.36
C LEU A 113 13.38 -4.76 3.12
N VAL A 114 14.56 -5.12 3.64
CA VAL A 114 14.72 -6.35 4.44
C VAL A 114 13.80 -6.32 5.65
N PHE A 115 13.80 -5.23 6.44
CA PHE A 115 12.91 -5.12 7.60
C PHE A 115 11.43 -5.06 7.20
N TYR A 116 11.09 -4.37 6.09
CA TYR A 116 9.73 -4.36 5.58
C TYR A 116 9.22 -5.78 5.30
N PHE A 117 9.97 -6.60 4.56
CA PHE A 117 9.56 -7.97 4.25
C PHE A 117 9.61 -8.89 5.46
N LEU A 118 10.59 -8.73 6.38
CA LEU A 118 10.63 -9.51 7.62
C LEU A 118 9.39 -9.27 8.48
N LEU A 119 8.95 -8.02 8.62
CA LEU A 119 7.73 -7.68 9.36
C LEU A 119 6.49 -8.20 8.62
N LEU A 120 6.42 -8.05 7.30
CA LEU A 120 5.32 -8.56 6.50
C LEU A 120 5.18 -10.08 6.63
N LEU A 121 6.28 -10.82 6.70
CA LEU A 121 6.27 -12.27 6.88
C LEU A 121 5.70 -12.74 8.22
N GLN A 122 5.63 -11.89 9.26
CA GLN A 122 5.03 -12.25 10.55
C GLN A 122 3.51 -12.48 10.45
N LEU A 123 2.85 -11.94 9.44
CA LEU A 123 1.41 -12.09 9.22
C LEU A 123 0.98 -13.53 8.94
N ARG A 124 1.92 -14.39 8.50
CA ARG A 124 1.68 -15.83 8.28
C ARG A 124 1.15 -16.58 9.51
N ASN A 125 1.26 -15.98 10.69
CA ASN A 125 0.78 -16.56 11.95
C ASN A 125 -0.72 -16.29 12.19
N LEU A 126 -1.37 -15.51 11.33
CA LEU A 126 -2.81 -15.25 11.39
C LEU A 126 -3.61 -16.34 10.66
N PRO A 127 -4.86 -16.59 11.05
CA PRO A 127 -5.76 -17.48 10.31
C PRO A 127 -5.89 -17.06 8.85
N LEU A 128 -5.89 -18.03 7.92
CA LEU A 128 -5.89 -17.80 6.47
C LEU A 128 -6.99 -16.83 6.03
N ASN A 129 -8.24 -17.09 6.40
CA ASN A 129 -9.39 -16.28 5.99
C ASN A 129 -9.29 -14.85 6.52
N PHE A 130 -8.84 -14.70 7.77
CA PHE A 130 -8.63 -13.39 8.37
C PHE A 130 -7.50 -12.63 7.66
N LEU A 131 -6.39 -13.30 7.34
CA LEU A 131 -5.27 -12.70 6.60
C LEU A 131 -5.70 -12.24 5.20
N CYS A 132 -6.53 -13.02 4.49
CA CYS A 132 -7.09 -12.60 3.19
C CYS A 132 -7.90 -11.30 3.30
N ILE A 133 -8.75 -11.18 4.33
CA ILE A 133 -9.54 -9.98 4.59
C ILE A 133 -8.62 -8.78 4.91
N LEU A 134 -7.62 -8.99 5.78
CA LEU A 134 -6.67 -7.93 6.14
C LEU A 134 -5.91 -7.40 4.93
N VAL A 135 -5.42 -8.31 4.07
CA VAL A 135 -4.67 -7.95 2.86
C VAL A 135 -5.52 -7.11 1.92
N PHE A 136 -6.74 -7.54 1.65
CA PHE A 136 -7.65 -6.81 0.78
C PHE A 136 -8.02 -5.43 1.34
N CYS A 137 -8.41 -5.38 2.60
CA CYS A 137 -8.76 -4.14 3.28
C CYS A 137 -7.55 -3.19 3.38
N GLY A 138 -6.40 -3.72 3.84
CA GLY A 138 -5.17 -2.96 4.07
C GLY A 138 -4.67 -2.28 2.80
N ASP A 139 -4.66 -2.98 1.67
CA ASP A 139 -4.26 -2.43 0.37
C ASP A 139 -5.15 -1.23 -0.01
N CYS A 140 -6.48 -1.35 0.09
CA CYS A 140 -7.41 -0.28 -0.28
C CYS A 140 -7.30 0.96 0.62
N TRP A 141 -7.27 0.76 1.94
CA TRP A 141 -7.23 1.85 2.91
C TRP A 141 -5.89 2.58 2.90
N SER A 142 -4.80 1.85 2.84
CA SER A 142 -3.47 2.45 2.85
C SER A 142 -3.20 3.27 1.59
N LYS A 143 -3.72 2.84 0.44
CA LYS A 143 -3.71 3.63 -0.79
C LYS A 143 -4.54 4.89 -0.66
N PHE A 144 -5.71 4.83 0.01
CA PHE A 144 -6.47 6.04 0.32
C PHE A 144 -5.66 7.00 1.19
N CYS A 145 -5.06 6.53 2.28
CA CYS A 145 -4.24 7.36 3.17
C CYS A 145 -3.08 8.00 2.40
N ALA A 146 -2.32 7.21 1.65
CA ALA A 146 -1.19 7.70 0.87
C ALA A 146 -1.60 8.69 -0.23
N SER A 147 -2.74 8.48 -0.86
CA SER A 147 -3.27 9.36 -1.91
C SER A 147 -3.51 10.78 -1.45
N GLN A 148 -3.73 11.00 -0.14
CA GLN A 148 -3.98 12.32 0.40
C GLN A 148 -2.76 13.26 0.33
N ILE A 149 -1.55 12.73 0.14
CA ILE A 149 -0.32 13.52 0.10
C ILE A 149 -0.37 14.62 -0.95
N ILE A 150 -0.96 14.35 -2.14
CA ILE A 150 -1.07 15.30 -3.25
C ILE A 150 -1.96 16.51 -2.93
N ASN A 151 -2.84 16.37 -1.92
CA ASN A 151 -3.72 17.45 -1.49
C ASN A 151 -3.04 18.44 -0.55
N TYR A 152 -2.00 17.99 0.19
CA TYR A 152 -1.40 18.74 1.28
C TYR A 152 0.01 19.22 1.00
N LEU A 153 0.77 18.54 0.12
CA LEU A 153 2.14 18.92 -0.23
C LEU A 153 2.26 19.26 -1.72
N PRO A 154 3.15 20.20 -2.08
CA PRO A 154 3.52 20.42 -3.48
C PRO A 154 4.45 19.30 -3.97
N TYR A 155 4.51 19.08 -5.27
CA TYR A 155 5.52 18.21 -5.85
C TYR A 155 6.91 18.81 -5.67
N ALA A 156 7.89 18.02 -5.21
CA ALA A 156 9.18 18.53 -4.77
C ALA A 156 10.18 18.79 -5.90
N ARG A 157 9.92 18.27 -7.11
CA ARG A 157 10.77 18.41 -8.31
C ARG A 157 10.02 19.18 -9.40
N LYS A 158 10.73 19.63 -10.44
CA LYS A 158 10.10 20.08 -11.69
C LYS A 158 9.52 18.87 -12.42
N GLU A 159 8.50 19.07 -13.24
CA GLU A 159 7.84 17.99 -13.99
C GLU A 159 8.83 17.22 -14.88
N GLU A 160 9.75 17.93 -15.52
CA GLU A 160 10.83 17.37 -16.36
C GLU A 160 11.75 16.41 -15.59
N ASP A 161 11.90 16.62 -14.29
CA ASP A 161 12.73 15.81 -13.38
C ASP A 161 11.97 14.65 -12.72
N SER A 162 10.68 14.54 -12.96
CA SER A 162 9.86 13.43 -12.45
C SER A 162 10.20 12.13 -13.18
N LYS A 163 10.39 11.01 -12.43
CA LYS A 163 10.59 9.68 -13.01
C LYS A 163 9.44 9.29 -13.95
N ALA A 164 8.23 9.61 -13.59
CA ALA A 164 7.02 9.31 -14.37
C ALA A 164 6.66 10.39 -15.40
N LYS A 165 7.42 11.52 -15.44
CA LYS A 165 7.12 12.72 -16.26
C LYS A 165 5.68 13.22 -16.06
N VAL A 166 5.12 13.02 -14.88
CA VAL A 166 3.76 13.41 -14.51
C VAL A 166 3.78 14.05 -13.12
N VAL A 167 3.13 15.19 -12.99
CA VAL A 167 2.81 15.81 -11.70
C VAL A 167 1.31 15.67 -11.48
N TYR A 168 0.92 15.10 -10.35
CA TYR A 168 -0.49 14.83 -10.05
C TYR A 168 -1.23 16.10 -9.65
N ASN A 169 -2.43 16.25 -10.17
CA ASN A 169 -3.33 17.32 -9.79
C ASN A 169 -3.93 17.07 -8.41
N ARG A 170 -4.24 18.14 -7.68
CA ARG A 170 -5.01 18.04 -6.44
C ARG A 170 -6.39 17.45 -6.72
N MET A 171 -6.88 16.62 -5.80
CA MET A 171 -8.19 16.00 -5.93
C MET A 171 -9.32 17.02 -5.80
N SER A 172 -10.30 16.97 -6.70
CA SER A 172 -11.61 17.58 -6.55
C SER A 172 -12.38 16.97 -5.37
N ARG A 173 -13.51 17.58 -4.98
CA ARG A 173 -14.36 17.02 -3.92
C ARG A 173 -14.91 15.63 -4.28
N THR A 174 -15.35 15.46 -5.51
CA THR A 174 -15.86 14.17 -6.01
C THR A 174 -14.77 13.09 -6.02
N GLU A 175 -13.56 13.40 -6.49
CA GLU A 175 -12.43 12.47 -6.49
C GLU A 175 -12.05 12.06 -5.07
N ARG A 176 -12.06 12.99 -4.10
CA ARG A 176 -11.80 12.65 -2.68
C ARG A 176 -12.87 11.73 -2.10
N LEU A 177 -14.13 11.99 -2.40
CA LEU A 177 -15.22 11.11 -1.96
C LEU A 177 -15.14 9.73 -2.60
N THR A 178 -14.81 9.64 -3.89
CA THR A 178 -14.59 8.36 -4.58
C THR A 178 -13.41 7.60 -3.96
N ALA A 179 -12.27 8.26 -3.76
CA ALA A 179 -11.11 7.66 -3.12
C ALA A 179 -11.43 7.15 -1.71
N PHE A 180 -12.15 7.94 -0.91
CA PHE A 180 -12.57 7.58 0.44
C PHE A 180 -13.54 6.38 0.42
N ALA A 181 -14.58 6.43 -0.42
CA ALA A 181 -15.53 5.35 -0.55
C ALA A 181 -14.86 4.04 -0.96
N CYS A 182 -13.98 4.07 -1.98
CA CYS A 182 -13.23 2.89 -2.41
C CYS A 182 -12.25 2.39 -1.34
N GLY A 183 -11.71 3.26 -0.49
CA GLY A 183 -10.82 2.88 0.61
C GLY A 183 -11.56 2.27 1.80
N VAL A 184 -12.75 2.80 2.14
CA VAL A 184 -13.51 2.40 3.34
C VAL A 184 -14.43 1.21 3.08
N LEU A 185 -15.02 1.11 1.89
CA LEU A 185 -16.03 0.08 1.60
C LEU A 185 -15.56 -1.36 1.90
N PRO A 186 -14.30 -1.78 1.61
CA PRO A 186 -13.83 -3.11 2.00
C PRO A 186 -13.91 -3.38 3.50
N PHE A 187 -13.66 -2.38 4.35
CA PHE A 187 -13.78 -2.52 5.81
C PHE A 187 -15.21 -2.76 6.24
N VAL A 188 -16.13 -1.96 5.71
CA VAL A 188 -17.54 -2.06 6.05
C VAL A 188 -18.11 -3.42 5.64
N LEU A 189 -17.63 -3.97 4.53
CA LEU A 189 -18.14 -5.22 3.97
C LEU A 189 -17.51 -6.47 4.59
N PHE A 190 -16.21 -6.41 4.94
CA PHE A 190 -15.46 -7.64 5.22
C PHE A 190 -14.74 -7.63 6.58
N LEU A 191 -14.34 -6.44 7.11
CA LEU A 191 -13.57 -6.41 8.33
C LEU A 191 -14.49 -6.40 9.57
N PRO A 192 -14.28 -7.30 10.56
CA PRO A 192 -15.01 -7.27 11.80
C PRO A 192 -14.92 -5.91 12.49
N PHE A 193 -16.04 -5.41 13.01
CA PHE A 193 -16.12 -4.10 13.69
C PHE A 193 -15.07 -3.94 14.80
N ARG A 194 -14.78 -5.00 15.54
CA ARG A 194 -13.75 -5.03 16.59
C ARG A 194 -12.36 -4.69 16.06
N MET A 195 -12.09 -4.88 14.76
CA MET A 195 -10.81 -4.55 14.12
C MET A 195 -10.75 -3.14 13.54
N TRP A 196 -11.84 -2.38 13.56
CA TRP A 196 -11.84 -1.01 13.04
C TRP A 196 -10.85 -0.06 13.72
N PRO A 197 -10.47 -0.21 14.99
CA PRO A 197 -9.38 0.60 15.55
C PRO A 197 -8.06 0.49 14.79
N ALA A 198 -7.83 -0.62 14.04
CA ALA A 198 -6.65 -0.75 13.18
C ALA A 198 -6.57 0.32 12.09
N LEU A 199 -7.71 0.91 11.67
CA LEU A 199 -7.76 2.01 10.71
C LEU A 199 -6.97 3.25 11.14
N LEU A 200 -6.77 3.44 12.44
CA LEU A 200 -6.03 4.59 12.96
C LEU A 200 -4.53 4.50 12.69
N PHE A 201 -3.95 3.31 12.63
CA PHE A 201 -2.51 3.14 12.44
C PHE A 201 -2.01 3.73 11.12
N PRO A 202 -2.61 3.45 9.94
CA PRO A 202 -2.25 4.12 8.69
C PRO A 202 -2.40 5.63 8.73
N VAL A 203 -3.45 6.14 9.40
CA VAL A 203 -3.67 7.58 9.53
C VAL A 203 -2.55 8.24 10.34
N LEU A 204 -2.16 7.64 11.47
CA LEU A 204 -1.06 8.13 12.30
C LEU A 204 0.28 8.06 11.55
N THR A 205 0.53 6.96 10.81
CA THR A 205 1.71 6.80 9.96
C THR A 205 1.73 7.85 8.86
N PHE A 206 0.60 8.09 8.19
CA PHE A 206 0.49 9.16 7.19
C PHE A 206 0.81 10.54 7.78
N VAL A 207 0.26 10.87 8.94
CA VAL A 207 0.52 12.16 9.61
C VAL A 207 2.01 12.32 9.97
N PHE A 208 2.65 11.26 10.44
CA PHE A 208 4.09 11.25 10.72
C PHE A 208 4.90 11.49 9.43
N LEU A 209 4.64 10.71 8.37
CA LEU A 209 5.34 10.83 7.09
C LEU A 209 5.09 12.19 6.42
N TYR A 210 3.86 12.70 6.47
CA TYR A 210 3.52 14.05 5.99
C TYR A 210 4.38 15.11 6.70
N ARG A 211 4.49 15.06 8.04
CA ARG A 211 5.33 16.00 8.80
C ARG A 211 6.80 15.88 8.43
N LEU A 212 7.30 14.65 8.31
CA LEU A 212 8.67 14.36 7.89
C LEU A 212 8.98 14.96 6.52
N MET A 213 8.13 14.68 5.51
CA MET A 213 8.31 15.20 4.16
C MET A 213 8.14 16.71 4.08
N LYS A 214 7.19 17.29 4.83
CA LYS A 214 7.01 18.73 4.92
C LYS A 214 8.26 19.42 5.47
N HIS A 215 8.89 18.85 6.47
CA HIS A 215 10.09 19.39 7.09
C HIS A 215 11.35 19.18 6.22
N ARG A 216 11.56 17.97 5.71
CA ARG A 216 12.80 17.58 5.04
C ARG A 216 12.81 17.90 3.54
N LEU A 217 11.68 17.73 2.83
CA LEU A 217 11.57 17.93 1.39
C LEU A 217 10.78 19.17 0.99
N GLN A 218 9.99 19.73 1.91
CA GLN A 218 9.03 20.80 1.61
C GLN A 218 8.06 20.41 0.45
N GLY A 219 7.84 19.11 0.27
CA GLY A 219 7.05 18.55 -0.83
C GLY A 219 7.08 17.02 -0.82
N TYR A 220 6.61 16.42 -1.93
CA TYR A 220 6.62 14.98 -2.13
C TYR A 220 7.18 14.60 -3.52
N THR A 221 7.57 13.34 -3.70
CA THR A 221 7.90 12.71 -5.00
C THR A 221 7.01 11.49 -5.23
N GLY A 222 7.08 10.87 -6.42
CA GLY A 222 6.40 9.59 -6.65
C GLY A 222 6.85 8.50 -5.68
N ASP A 223 8.15 8.46 -5.38
CA ASP A 223 8.75 7.51 -4.44
C ASP A 223 8.18 7.71 -3.02
N CYS A 224 7.96 8.97 -2.60
CA CYS A 224 7.28 9.29 -1.34
C CYS A 224 5.84 8.74 -1.29
N CYS A 225 5.11 8.76 -2.41
CA CYS A 225 3.78 8.16 -2.47
C CYS A 225 3.84 6.65 -2.25
N GLY A 226 4.73 5.95 -2.98
CA GLY A 226 4.93 4.50 -2.84
C GLY A 226 5.34 4.10 -1.43
N ALA A 227 6.34 4.77 -0.86
CA ALA A 227 6.78 4.57 0.52
C ALA A 227 5.65 4.81 1.53
N THR A 228 4.88 5.89 1.36
CA THR A 228 3.76 6.20 2.26
C THR A 228 2.71 5.11 2.21
N PHE A 229 2.37 4.59 1.03
CA PHE A 229 1.45 3.48 0.89
C PHE A 229 1.93 2.24 1.64
N LEU A 230 3.14 1.76 1.37
CA LEU A 230 3.66 0.53 1.98
C LEU A 230 3.84 0.65 3.50
N LEU A 231 4.27 1.80 4.00
CA LEU A 231 4.40 2.03 5.45
C LEU A 231 3.04 2.17 6.15
N CYS A 232 2.05 2.79 5.51
CA CYS A 232 0.67 2.79 6.00
C CYS A 232 0.09 1.37 6.02
N GLU A 233 0.30 0.60 4.97
CA GLU A 233 -0.15 -0.79 4.87
C GLU A 233 0.50 -1.66 5.95
N LEU A 234 1.81 -1.58 6.10
CA LEU A 234 2.53 -2.31 7.15
C LEU A 234 2.02 -1.93 8.54
N SER A 235 1.79 -0.63 8.80
CA SER A 235 1.28 -0.17 10.08
C SER A 235 -0.14 -0.67 10.36
N PHE A 236 -1.01 -0.78 9.34
CA PHE A 236 -2.31 -1.41 9.47
C PHE A 236 -2.20 -2.87 9.88
N TYR A 237 -1.32 -3.62 9.23
CA TYR A 237 -1.11 -5.03 9.54
C TYR A 237 -0.55 -5.23 10.95
N MET A 238 0.47 -4.46 11.32
CA MET A 238 1.04 -4.55 12.68
C MET A 238 0.03 -4.14 13.74
N GLY A 239 -0.74 -3.07 13.49
CA GLY A 239 -1.83 -2.66 14.37
C GLY A 239 -2.90 -3.74 14.53
N SER A 240 -3.24 -4.44 13.43
CA SER A 240 -4.19 -5.56 13.46
C SER A 240 -3.66 -6.74 14.27
N VAL A 241 -2.36 -7.06 14.15
CA VAL A 241 -1.72 -8.10 14.97
C VAL A 241 -1.75 -7.73 16.45
N VAL A 242 -1.42 -6.48 16.79
CA VAL A 242 -1.46 -5.99 18.18
C VAL A 242 -2.89 -6.08 18.75
N LEU A 243 -3.90 -5.66 18.00
CA LEU A 243 -5.30 -5.77 18.44
C LEU A 243 -5.73 -7.22 18.63
N ALA A 244 -5.38 -8.10 17.68
CA ALA A 244 -5.65 -9.53 17.78
C ALA A 244 -5.02 -10.15 19.04
N TYR A 245 -3.77 -9.79 19.33
CA TYR A 245 -3.05 -10.22 20.52
C TYR A 245 -3.70 -9.70 21.83
N ILE A 246 -4.08 -8.41 21.87
CA ILE A 246 -4.80 -7.82 23.02
C ILE A 246 -6.12 -8.58 23.24
N TYR A 247 -6.90 -8.84 22.20
CA TYR A 247 -8.15 -9.56 22.33
C TYR A 247 -7.95 -11.00 22.83
N ALA A 248 -6.89 -11.68 22.38
CA ALA A 248 -6.56 -13.02 22.88
C ALA A 248 -6.23 -13.00 24.39
N ILE A 249 -5.46 -12.02 24.87
CA ILE A 249 -5.13 -11.88 26.32
C ILE A 249 -6.41 -11.70 27.16
N TYR A 250 -7.39 -10.94 26.67
CA TYR A 250 -8.62 -10.67 27.40
C TYR A 250 -9.73 -11.73 27.12
N ASN A 251 -9.38 -12.89 26.55
CA ASN A 251 -10.31 -13.97 26.20
C ASN A 251 -11.49 -13.52 25.32
N ILE A 252 -11.25 -12.54 24.43
CA ILE A 252 -12.23 -12.09 23.45
C ILE A 252 -12.00 -12.91 22.18
N ASP A 253 -12.61 -14.09 22.12
CA ASP A 253 -12.41 -15.10 21.07
C ASP A 253 -13.07 -14.71 19.73
N PHE A 254 -12.61 -13.63 19.10
CA PHE A 254 -13.12 -13.28 17.78
C PHE A 254 -12.37 -13.98 16.63
N LEU A 255 -11.11 -14.39 16.83
CA LEU A 255 -10.34 -15.12 15.82
C LEU A 255 -10.86 -16.56 15.62
N MET A 256 -11.56 -17.14 16.60
CA MET A 256 -12.14 -18.46 16.48
C MET A 256 -13.23 -18.53 15.38
N GLU A 257 -13.93 -17.44 15.10
CA GLU A 257 -14.87 -17.34 13.98
C GLU A 257 -14.21 -17.55 12.62
N TYR A 258 -12.90 -17.25 12.51
CA TYR A 258 -12.12 -17.37 11.28
C TYR A 258 -11.29 -18.66 11.19
N THR A 259 -11.18 -19.42 12.29
CA THR A 259 -10.53 -20.74 12.31
C THR A 259 -11.52 -21.87 12.04
N SER A 260 -12.82 -21.66 12.28
CA SER A 260 -13.88 -22.67 12.27
C SER A 260 -14.64 -22.82 10.94
N MET A 261 -14.12 -22.38 9.81
CA MET A 261 -14.61 -22.91 8.54
C MET A 261 -13.96 -24.29 8.33
N PRO A 262 -14.79 -25.38 8.31
CA PRO A 262 -14.23 -26.72 8.28
C PRO A 262 -13.48 -26.93 6.96
N LEU A 263 -12.17 -27.15 7.06
CA LEU A 263 -11.45 -27.92 6.07
C LEU A 263 -11.92 -29.38 6.19
N SER A 264 -13.13 -29.65 5.73
CA SER A 264 -13.53 -31.03 5.45
C SER A 264 -12.93 -31.46 4.14
N ILE A 265 -11.66 -31.83 4.17
CA ILE A 265 -11.06 -32.73 3.19
C ILE A 265 -10.42 -33.86 3.99
N HIS A 266 -11.11 -35.01 3.94
CA HIS A 266 -10.60 -36.30 4.32
C HIS A 266 -9.44 -36.71 3.44
#